data_24f36b90966b67aed5eac56df7b6b95b
#
_entry.id   24f36b90966b67aed5eac56df7b6b95b
#
_cell.length_a   1.000
_cell.length_b   1.000
_cell.length_c   1.000
_cell.angle_alpha   90.00
_cell.angle_beta   90.00
_cell.angle_gamma   90.00
#
_symmetry.space_group_name_H-M   'P 1'
#
loop_
_entity.id
_entity.type
_entity.pdbx_description
1 polymer ?
#
loop_
_entity_poly.entity_id
_entity_poly.type
_entity_poly.pdbx_seq_one_letter_code
_entity_poly.pdbx_strand_id
1 'polypeptide(L)'
;KLVNFAEINKSNFSGLEFKTSLDQATVTLQNYNIREFGLGSELKMVKYNVDLEVINLYKEIDTQKEVVYNKSTVFLNVILDGKASLYAYEFDNYTKYFIKNTNDIVPVQLVYKKYIVDGTYQKENNDFREQLYKSIKCENQELKDFLNIKYDKNSLLSFFENYSKCQNSDYVIYTEKFKKSVKINFTAFLGGYLSSFNMSSVSPETEASSDLTFGIGAEAEMLFPSEKWSLFVSVDYNYLNTEITAEGQLSQLNKT
;
A
#
# COMPACT_ATOMS: atom_id res chain seq x y z
N LYS A 1 -26.00 2.76 -2.87
CA LYS A 1 -25.30 1.65 -3.51
C LYS A 1 -24.14 1.24 -2.60
N LEU A 2 -24.07 -0.04 -2.27
CA LEU A 2 -22.98 -0.58 -1.46
C LEU A 2 -21.86 -1.01 -2.43
N VAL A 3 -20.66 -0.50 -2.22
CA VAL A 3 -19.48 -0.84 -3.01
C VAL A 3 -18.44 -1.38 -2.05
N ASN A 4 -17.84 -2.50 -2.40
CA ASN A 4 -16.68 -3.00 -1.66
C ASN A 4 -15.43 -2.31 -2.21
N PHE A 5 -14.92 -1.31 -1.49
CA PHE A 5 -13.75 -0.53 -1.89
C PHE A 5 -12.41 -1.14 -1.45
N ALA A 6 -12.44 -2.24 -0.68
CA ALA A 6 -11.22 -2.88 -0.19
C ALA A 6 -10.33 -3.42 -1.33
N GLU A 7 -10.89 -3.59 -2.53
CA GLU A 7 -10.21 -4.22 -3.67
C GLU A 7 -9.94 -3.27 -4.84
N ILE A 8 -10.16 -1.95 -4.70
CA ILE A 8 -9.84 -1.02 -5.78
C ILE A 8 -8.33 -0.85 -5.87
N ASN A 9 -7.71 -1.59 -6.78
CA ASN A 9 -6.35 -1.32 -7.19
C ASN A 9 -6.34 -0.06 -8.08
N LYS A 10 -5.94 1.09 -7.51
CA LYS A 10 -5.93 2.39 -8.19
C LYS A 10 -5.01 2.43 -9.40
N SER A 11 -3.93 1.65 -9.38
CA SER A 11 -2.95 1.61 -10.46
C SER A 11 -3.37 0.72 -11.63
N ASN A 12 -4.30 -0.22 -11.42
CA ASN A 12 -4.71 -1.17 -12.44
C ASN A 12 -6.23 -1.43 -12.39
N PHE A 13 -6.99 -0.33 -12.43
CA PHE A 13 -8.43 -0.37 -12.29
C PHE A 13 -9.10 -0.99 -13.53
N SER A 14 -9.55 -2.23 -13.39
CA SER A 14 -10.22 -2.99 -14.46
C SER A 14 -11.73 -2.79 -14.49
N GLY A 15 -12.34 -2.46 -13.37
CA GLY A 15 -13.78 -2.26 -13.25
C GLY A 15 -14.23 -2.03 -11.82
N LEU A 16 -15.52 -1.84 -11.64
CA LEU A 16 -16.17 -1.60 -10.37
C LEU A 16 -17.23 -2.64 -10.11
N GLU A 17 -17.15 -3.33 -8.98
CA GLU A 17 -18.18 -4.21 -8.48
C GLU A 17 -19.02 -3.51 -7.42
N PHE A 18 -20.33 -3.56 -7.54
CA PHE A 18 -21.23 -2.97 -6.58
C PHE A 18 -22.54 -3.76 -6.45
N LYS A 19 -23.21 -3.58 -5.33
CA LYS A 19 -24.57 -4.06 -5.10
C LYS A 19 -25.52 -2.89 -4.96
N THR A 20 -26.73 -3.02 -5.46
CA THR A 20 -27.80 -2.03 -5.28
C THR A 20 -28.51 -2.18 -3.93
N SER A 21 -28.51 -3.39 -3.37
CA SER A 21 -28.88 -3.72 -2.00
C SER A 21 -28.06 -4.94 -1.52
N LEU A 22 -28.10 -5.21 -0.21
CA LEU A 22 -27.34 -6.35 0.39
C LEU A 22 -27.74 -7.70 -0.20
N ASP A 23 -29.01 -7.87 -0.57
CA ASP A 23 -29.59 -9.14 -1.02
C ASP A 23 -29.52 -9.33 -2.54
N GLN A 24 -29.04 -8.33 -3.27
CA GLN A 24 -28.96 -8.43 -4.73
C GLN A 24 -27.60 -8.94 -5.20
N ALA A 25 -27.61 -9.52 -6.40
CA ALA A 25 -26.39 -9.94 -7.08
C ALA A 25 -25.43 -8.76 -7.31
N THR A 26 -24.14 -9.05 -7.30
CA THR A 26 -23.09 -8.07 -7.62
C THR A 26 -23.18 -7.68 -9.10
N VAL A 27 -23.15 -6.40 -9.37
CA VAL A 27 -23.08 -5.85 -10.73
C VAL A 27 -21.66 -5.37 -10.99
N THR A 28 -21.07 -5.83 -12.09
CA THR A 28 -19.74 -5.42 -12.52
C THR A 28 -19.84 -4.39 -13.64
N LEU A 29 -19.24 -3.21 -13.44
CA LEU A 29 -19.07 -2.20 -14.50
C LEU A 29 -17.62 -2.22 -14.97
N GLN A 30 -17.45 -2.42 -16.26
CA GLN A 30 -16.12 -2.36 -16.88
C GLN A 30 -15.59 -0.92 -16.91
N ASN A 31 -14.28 -0.77 -16.78
CA ASN A 31 -13.57 0.51 -16.76
C ASN A 31 -14.01 1.46 -17.87
N TYR A 32 -14.16 0.97 -19.12
CA TYR A 32 -14.51 1.83 -20.28
C TYR A 32 -15.87 2.52 -20.16
N ASN A 33 -16.80 1.97 -19.37
CA ASN A 33 -18.13 2.52 -19.13
C ASN A 33 -18.19 3.50 -17.96
N ILE A 34 -17.08 3.69 -17.22
CA ILE A 34 -17.05 4.53 -16.03
C ILE A 34 -16.35 5.85 -16.36
N ARG A 35 -17.02 6.97 -16.10
CA ARG A 35 -16.43 8.33 -16.20
C ARG A 35 -15.89 8.80 -14.85
N GLU A 36 -16.66 8.58 -13.80
CA GLU A 36 -16.29 8.89 -12.43
C GLU A 36 -16.99 7.93 -11.46
N PHE A 37 -16.41 7.75 -10.30
CA PHE A 37 -17.01 7.06 -9.17
C PHE A 37 -16.46 7.62 -7.85
N GLY A 38 -17.22 7.41 -6.77
CA GLY A 38 -16.82 7.92 -5.46
C GLY A 38 -17.64 7.40 -4.31
N LEU A 39 -17.21 7.72 -3.10
CA LEU A 39 -17.87 7.39 -1.85
C LEU A 39 -17.91 8.63 -0.94
N GLY A 40 -19.02 9.34 -0.98
CA GLY A 40 -19.22 10.56 -0.18
C GLY A 40 -18.05 11.54 -0.33
N SER A 41 -17.52 12.00 0.80
CA SER A 41 -16.32 12.85 0.88
C SER A 41 -15.02 12.05 1.10
N GLU A 42 -15.07 10.71 1.00
CA GLU A 42 -13.90 9.88 1.28
C GLU A 42 -13.08 9.59 0.02
N LEU A 43 -13.75 9.36 -1.11
CA LEU A 43 -13.10 9.05 -2.37
C LEU A 43 -13.86 9.64 -3.54
N LYS A 44 -13.14 10.21 -4.50
CA LYS A 44 -13.65 10.56 -5.82
C LYS A 44 -12.59 10.26 -6.85
N MET A 45 -12.90 9.41 -7.83
CA MET A 45 -12.04 9.08 -8.95
C MET A 45 -12.69 9.56 -10.23
N VAL A 46 -11.95 10.27 -11.06
CA VAL A 46 -12.45 10.83 -12.32
C VAL A 46 -11.53 10.40 -13.45
N LYS A 47 -12.12 9.91 -14.54
CA LYS A 47 -11.39 9.50 -15.73
C LYS A 47 -11.06 10.70 -16.61
N TYR A 48 -9.78 10.83 -16.97
CA TYR A 48 -9.29 11.84 -17.89
C TYR A 48 -8.33 11.23 -18.92
N ASN A 49 -8.28 11.85 -20.09
CA ASN A 49 -7.22 11.63 -21.07
C ASN A 49 -6.20 12.76 -20.89
N VAL A 50 -5.09 12.45 -20.29
CA VAL A 50 -4.05 13.43 -19.90
C VAL A 50 -2.70 13.10 -20.53
N ASP A 51 -1.83 14.10 -20.60
CA ASP A 51 -0.42 13.88 -20.86
C ASP A 51 0.22 13.37 -19.55
N LEU A 52 0.55 12.08 -19.53
CA LEU A 52 1.14 11.40 -18.39
C LEU A 52 2.62 11.14 -18.62
N GLU A 53 3.46 11.48 -17.65
CA GLU A 53 4.89 11.19 -17.68
C GLU A 53 5.15 9.70 -17.87
N VAL A 54 6.05 9.37 -18.81
CA VAL A 54 6.52 8.01 -19.01
C VAL A 54 7.45 7.62 -17.87
N ILE A 55 6.95 6.75 -16.99
CA ILE A 55 7.70 6.23 -15.85
C ILE A 55 8.48 5.01 -16.32
N ASN A 56 9.81 5.10 -16.27
CA ASN A 56 10.67 3.96 -16.56
C ASN A 56 10.93 3.16 -15.28
N LEU A 57 10.19 2.09 -15.09
CA LEU A 57 10.28 1.21 -13.91
C LEU A 57 11.62 0.47 -13.78
N TYR A 58 12.40 0.38 -14.88
CA TYR A 58 13.65 -0.37 -14.93
C TYR A 58 14.91 0.52 -14.74
N LYS A 59 14.73 1.83 -14.71
CA LYS A 59 15.83 2.77 -14.44
C LYS A 59 15.73 3.28 -13.02
N GLU A 60 16.77 3.08 -12.25
CA GLU A 60 16.83 3.58 -10.87
C GLU A 60 16.71 5.11 -10.81
N ILE A 61 17.41 5.83 -11.68
CA ILE A 61 17.30 7.29 -11.80
C ILE A 61 17.56 7.71 -13.26
N ASP A 62 16.76 8.66 -13.76
CA ASP A 62 16.93 9.21 -15.11
C ASP A 62 18.12 10.19 -15.17
N THR A 63 18.70 10.34 -16.34
CA THR A 63 19.77 11.31 -16.60
C THR A 63 19.27 12.60 -17.24
N GLN A 64 18.02 12.65 -17.67
CA GLN A 64 17.40 13.79 -18.34
C GLN A 64 16.53 14.59 -17.37
N LYS A 65 16.73 15.92 -17.36
CA LYS A 65 15.89 16.85 -16.60
C LYS A 65 14.43 16.87 -17.13
N GLU A 66 14.29 16.84 -18.45
CA GLU A 66 13.04 16.97 -19.16
C GLU A 66 12.14 15.75 -18.95
N VAL A 67 10.83 15.98 -18.95
CA VAL A 67 9.83 14.94 -18.80
C VAL A 67 9.27 14.58 -20.17
N VAL A 68 9.23 13.29 -20.46
CA VAL A 68 8.59 12.76 -21.66
C VAL A 68 7.17 12.33 -21.32
N TYR A 69 6.20 12.73 -22.12
CA TYR A 69 4.78 12.45 -21.91
C TYR A 69 4.20 11.55 -22.99
N ASN A 70 3.27 10.70 -22.56
CA ASN A 70 2.35 9.98 -23.46
C ASN A 70 0.91 10.30 -23.08
N LYS A 71 0.03 10.41 -24.10
CA LYS A 71 -1.42 10.53 -23.84
C LYS A 71 -1.95 9.23 -23.28
N SER A 72 -2.54 9.31 -22.11
CA SER A 72 -3.04 8.16 -21.35
C SER A 72 -4.42 8.46 -20.77
N THR A 73 -5.33 7.50 -20.92
CA THR A 73 -6.65 7.57 -20.29
C THR A 73 -6.57 6.87 -18.93
N VAL A 74 -6.60 7.65 -17.87
CA VAL A 74 -6.41 7.16 -16.49
C VAL A 74 -7.49 7.69 -15.54
N PHE A 75 -7.68 7.02 -14.42
CA PHE A 75 -8.45 7.54 -13.31
C PHE A 75 -7.53 8.35 -12.40
N LEU A 76 -7.88 9.61 -12.17
CA LEU A 76 -7.23 10.48 -11.22
C LEU A 76 -8.02 10.52 -9.92
N ASN A 77 -7.34 10.35 -8.80
CA ASN A 77 -7.90 10.52 -7.47
C ASN A 77 -8.01 12.00 -7.15
N VAL A 78 -9.21 12.49 -6.88
CA VAL A 78 -9.45 13.88 -6.47
C VAL A 78 -9.01 14.01 -5.02
N ILE A 79 -8.04 14.88 -4.75
CA ILE A 79 -7.60 15.22 -3.40
C ILE A 79 -8.40 16.42 -2.87
N LEU A 80 -8.52 17.47 -3.70
CA LEU A 80 -9.31 18.65 -3.42
C LEU A 80 -10.06 19.06 -4.68
N ASP A 81 -11.35 19.33 -4.56
CA ASP A 81 -12.23 19.82 -5.62
C ASP A 81 -12.69 21.23 -5.28
N GLY A 82 -12.38 22.21 -6.13
CA GLY A 82 -12.67 23.62 -5.93
C GLY A 82 -12.39 24.46 -7.16
N LYS A 83 -12.20 25.77 -6.99
CA LYS A 83 -11.85 26.72 -8.06
C LYS A 83 -10.56 26.27 -8.79
N ALA A 84 -9.60 25.75 -8.03
CA ALA A 84 -8.50 24.95 -8.52
C ALA A 84 -8.57 23.59 -7.84
N SER A 85 -8.54 22.52 -8.61
CA SER A 85 -8.63 21.14 -8.11
C SER A 85 -7.28 20.46 -8.16
N LEU A 86 -6.98 19.68 -7.13
CA LEU A 86 -5.77 18.85 -7.00
C LEU A 86 -6.12 17.38 -7.16
N TYR A 87 -5.38 16.70 -8.02
CA TYR A 87 -5.55 15.27 -8.26
C TYR A 87 -4.23 14.53 -8.04
N ALA A 88 -4.32 13.22 -7.76
CA ALA A 88 -3.20 12.30 -7.77
C ALA A 88 -3.43 11.15 -8.74
N TYR A 89 -2.36 10.71 -9.37
CA TYR A 89 -2.25 9.43 -10.07
C TYR A 89 -1.21 8.59 -9.33
N GLU A 90 -1.64 7.45 -8.82
CA GLU A 90 -0.80 6.51 -8.10
C GLU A 90 -0.57 5.28 -8.97
N PHE A 91 0.69 4.95 -9.22
CA PHE A 91 1.08 3.78 -9.97
C PHE A 91 2.34 3.16 -9.34
N ASP A 92 2.21 1.93 -8.86
CA ASP A 92 3.26 1.24 -8.11
C ASP A 92 3.71 2.09 -6.90
N ASN A 93 4.97 2.49 -6.84
CA ASN A 93 5.52 3.36 -5.78
C ASN A 93 5.59 4.83 -6.21
N TYR A 94 5.02 5.20 -7.35
CA TYR A 94 5.06 6.55 -7.90
C TYR A 94 3.73 7.25 -7.69
N THR A 95 3.81 8.52 -7.30
CA THR A 95 2.65 9.41 -7.24
C THR A 95 2.94 10.64 -8.09
N LYS A 96 2.06 10.93 -9.04
CA LYS A 96 2.08 12.17 -9.84
C LYS A 96 0.86 13.00 -9.51
N TYR A 97 1.06 14.30 -9.33
CA TYR A 97 -0.01 15.23 -9.02
C TYR A 97 -0.39 16.04 -10.24
N PHE A 98 -1.66 16.41 -10.31
CA PHE A 98 -2.25 17.19 -11.40
C PHE A 98 -3.05 18.34 -10.85
N ILE A 99 -3.06 19.45 -11.59
CA ILE A 99 -3.86 20.64 -11.32
C ILE A 99 -4.90 20.81 -12.42
N LYS A 100 -6.08 21.27 -12.07
CA LYS A 100 -7.10 21.71 -13.00
C LYS A 100 -7.82 22.93 -12.47
N ASN A 101 -7.79 24.05 -13.21
CA ASN A 101 -8.60 25.22 -12.91
C ASN A 101 -10.01 25.05 -13.48
N THR A 102 -10.93 25.91 -13.03
CA THR A 102 -12.33 25.87 -13.49
C THR A 102 -12.46 25.95 -15.02
N ASN A 103 -11.59 26.70 -15.68
CA ASN A 103 -11.63 26.90 -17.13
C ASN A 103 -10.87 25.83 -17.94
N ASP A 104 -10.12 24.95 -17.27
CA ASP A 104 -9.37 23.91 -17.93
C ASP A 104 -10.28 22.75 -18.33
N ILE A 105 -10.07 22.16 -19.50
CA ILE A 105 -10.83 20.98 -19.95
C ILE A 105 -10.31 19.72 -19.26
N VAL A 106 -8.98 19.60 -19.17
CA VAL A 106 -8.29 18.42 -18.61
C VAL A 106 -7.26 18.85 -17.55
N PRO A 107 -6.99 18.01 -16.56
CA PRO A 107 -5.90 18.25 -15.62
C PRO A 107 -4.52 18.24 -16.29
N VAL A 108 -3.62 19.09 -15.80
CA VAL A 108 -2.22 19.18 -16.23
C VAL A 108 -1.32 18.62 -15.13
N GLN A 109 -0.38 17.76 -15.52
CA GLN A 109 0.56 17.17 -14.57
C GLN A 109 1.51 18.22 -14.02
N LEU A 110 1.70 18.23 -12.70
CA LEU A 110 2.72 19.02 -12.02
C LEU A 110 4.07 18.32 -12.17
N VAL A 111 5.06 19.04 -12.69
CA VAL A 111 6.38 18.50 -13.06
C VAL A 111 7.29 18.43 -11.86
N TYR A 112 7.60 17.22 -11.42
CA TYR A 112 8.65 16.92 -10.45
C TYR A 112 9.40 15.66 -10.88
N LYS A 113 10.74 15.76 -10.98
CA LYS A 113 11.58 14.66 -11.41
C LYS A 113 12.95 14.73 -10.76
N LYS A 114 13.43 13.59 -10.28
CA LYS A 114 14.84 13.42 -9.88
C LYS A 114 15.63 12.90 -11.06
N TYR A 115 16.83 13.46 -11.26
CA TYR A 115 17.71 13.05 -12.33
C TYR A 115 19.19 13.14 -11.91
N ILE A 116 20.07 12.37 -12.55
CA ILE A 116 21.49 12.35 -12.28
C ILE A 116 22.23 13.20 -13.31
N VAL A 117 23.14 14.03 -12.84
CA VAL A 117 24.09 14.81 -13.65
C VAL A 117 25.48 14.27 -13.43
N ASP A 118 26.27 14.15 -14.50
CA ASP A 118 27.67 13.67 -14.47
C ASP A 118 27.84 12.30 -13.78
N GLY A 119 26.81 11.45 -13.89
CA GLY A 119 26.83 10.08 -13.36
C GLY A 119 26.80 9.96 -11.82
N THR A 120 26.86 11.08 -11.08
CA THR A 120 27.03 11.03 -9.61
C THR A 120 26.07 11.97 -8.85
N TYR A 121 25.78 13.16 -9.40
CA TYR A 121 25.04 14.17 -8.66
C TYR A 121 23.54 14.10 -8.96
N GLN A 122 22.74 13.81 -7.92
CA GLN A 122 21.30 13.87 -8.02
C GLN A 122 20.81 15.33 -7.96
N LYS A 123 20.02 15.72 -8.96
CA LYS A 123 19.31 16.99 -9.01
C LYS A 123 17.82 16.78 -9.10
N GLU A 124 17.06 17.84 -8.84
CA GLU A 124 15.61 17.82 -8.90
C GLU A 124 15.10 18.86 -9.90
N ASN A 125 14.20 18.44 -10.76
CA ASN A 125 13.35 19.33 -11.52
C ASN A 125 12.13 19.66 -10.67
N ASN A 126 12.00 20.90 -10.26
CA ASN A 126 10.89 21.41 -9.43
C ASN A 126 10.01 22.39 -10.21
N ASP A 127 9.84 22.20 -11.51
CA ASP A 127 9.07 23.09 -12.39
C ASP A 127 7.60 23.22 -11.94
N PHE A 128 7.07 22.27 -11.15
CA PHE A 128 5.73 22.35 -10.56
C PHE A 128 5.51 23.64 -9.75
N ARG A 129 6.56 24.21 -9.15
CA ARG A 129 6.47 25.45 -8.38
C ARG A 129 6.15 26.64 -9.26
N GLU A 130 6.80 26.70 -10.41
CA GLU A 130 6.53 27.72 -11.42
C GLU A 130 5.15 27.51 -12.08
N GLN A 131 4.75 26.25 -12.31
CA GLN A 131 3.41 25.90 -12.80
C GLN A 131 2.34 26.39 -11.81
N LEU A 132 2.50 26.13 -10.51
CA LEU A 132 1.58 26.64 -9.48
C LEU A 132 1.53 28.16 -9.47
N TYR A 133 2.69 28.84 -9.48
CA TYR A 133 2.77 30.30 -9.50
C TYR A 133 2.04 30.91 -10.70
N LYS A 134 2.17 30.29 -11.89
CA LYS A 134 1.52 30.78 -13.12
C LYS A 134 0.02 30.46 -13.15
N SER A 135 -0.39 29.35 -12.56
CA SER A 135 -1.77 28.85 -12.66
C SER A 135 -2.66 29.31 -11.54
N ILE A 136 -2.14 29.35 -10.30
CA ILE A 136 -2.90 29.63 -9.09
C ILE A 136 -2.04 30.38 -8.08
N LYS A 137 -2.39 31.64 -7.84
CA LYS A 137 -1.75 32.46 -6.80
C LYS A 137 -2.75 33.41 -6.17
N CYS A 138 -2.51 33.82 -4.93
CA CYS A 138 -3.18 34.92 -4.30
C CYS A 138 -2.51 36.25 -4.72
N GLU A 139 -3.22 37.37 -4.62
CA GLU A 139 -2.77 38.69 -5.15
C GLU A 139 -1.37 39.12 -4.65
N ASN A 140 -1.05 38.85 -3.40
CA ASN A 140 0.19 39.27 -2.76
C ASN A 140 1.30 38.22 -2.76
N GLN A 141 1.16 37.12 -3.52
CA GLN A 141 2.16 36.04 -3.59
C GLN A 141 3.18 36.31 -4.70
N GLU A 142 4.44 36.13 -4.36
CA GLU A 142 5.58 36.16 -5.28
C GLU A 142 6.13 34.74 -5.52
N LEU A 143 6.95 34.55 -6.55
CA LEU A 143 7.55 33.26 -6.87
C LEU A 143 8.34 32.65 -5.69
N LYS A 144 8.97 33.50 -4.86
CA LYS A 144 9.71 33.05 -3.67
C LYS A 144 8.84 32.27 -2.67
N ASP A 145 7.54 32.60 -2.59
CA ASP A 145 6.61 31.95 -1.65
C ASP A 145 6.31 30.49 -2.05
N PHE A 146 6.58 30.15 -3.31
CA PHE A 146 6.40 28.81 -3.86
C PHE A 146 7.64 27.90 -3.70
N LEU A 147 8.80 28.49 -3.38
CA LEU A 147 10.06 27.72 -3.31
C LEU A 147 10.07 26.67 -2.21
N ASN A 148 9.29 26.86 -1.15
CA ASN A 148 9.22 25.94 -0.01
C ASN A 148 8.14 24.85 -0.15
N ILE A 149 7.33 24.90 -1.22
CA ILE A 149 6.31 23.88 -1.47
C ILE A 149 7.02 22.58 -1.84
N LYS A 150 6.67 21.49 -1.12
CA LYS A 150 7.19 20.15 -1.41
C LYS A 150 6.26 19.41 -2.36
N TYR A 151 6.83 18.51 -3.17
CA TYR A 151 6.04 17.66 -4.05
C TYR A 151 5.49 16.45 -3.29
N ASP A 152 4.62 16.70 -2.33
CA ASP A 152 3.93 15.68 -1.54
C ASP A 152 2.47 16.09 -1.30
N LYS A 153 1.64 15.10 -0.96
CA LYS A 153 0.20 15.27 -0.79
C LYS A 153 -0.15 16.39 0.21
N ASN A 154 0.52 16.40 1.37
CA ASN A 154 0.16 17.31 2.46
C ASN A 154 0.55 18.75 2.15
N SER A 155 1.75 18.96 1.59
CA SER A 155 2.24 20.27 1.20
C SER A 155 1.40 20.87 0.07
N LEU A 156 1.09 20.08 -0.95
CA LEU A 156 0.23 20.50 -2.06
C LEU A 156 -1.20 20.77 -1.59
N LEU A 157 -1.80 19.86 -0.79
CA LEU A 157 -3.14 20.07 -0.25
C LEU A 157 -3.23 21.37 0.55
N SER A 158 -2.29 21.60 1.47
CA SER A 158 -2.25 22.84 2.27
C SER A 158 -2.16 24.09 1.38
N PHE A 159 -1.38 24.04 0.31
CA PHE A 159 -1.28 25.14 -0.65
C PHE A 159 -2.62 25.39 -1.37
N PHE A 160 -3.31 24.34 -1.85
CA PHE A 160 -4.61 24.48 -2.52
C PHE A 160 -5.73 24.94 -1.58
N GLU A 161 -5.72 24.52 -0.32
CA GLU A 161 -6.63 25.04 0.71
C GLU A 161 -6.43 26.53 0.93
N ASN A 162 -5.17 26.96 1.08
CA ASN A 162 -4.85 28.37 1.26
C ASN A 162 -5.26 29.23 0.04
N TYR A 163 -5.05 28.69 -1.17
CA TYR A 163 -5.54 29.33 -2.38
C TYR A 163 -7.06 29.45 -2.39
N SER A 164 -7.80 28.40 -2.06
CA SER A 164 -9.27 28.43 -2.00
C SER A 164 -9.76 29.46 -0.97
N LYS A 165 -9.12 29.52 0.19
CA LYS A 165 -9.42 30.52 1.24
C LYS A 165 -9.18 31.96 0.75
N CYS A 166 -8.03 32.24 0.12
CA CYS A 166 -7.74 33.60 -0.36
C CYS A 166 -8.64 34.03 -1.54
N GLN A 167 -9.17 33.06 -2.29
CA GLN A 167 -10.13 33.30 -3.35
C GLN A 167 -11.59 33.37 -2.85
N ASN A 168 -11.80 33.16 -1.54
CA ASN A 168 -13.13 33.05 -0.91
C ASN A 168 -14.05 32.08 -1.68
N SER A 169 -13.50 30.91 -2.06
CA SER A 169 -14.22 29.91 -2.86
C SER A 169 -14.44 28.62 -2.06
N ASP A 170 -15.58 28.00 -2.28
CA ASP A 170 -15.89 26.70 -1.70
C ASP A 170 -14.98 25.61 -2.27
N TYR A 171 -14.68 24.61 -1.44
CA TYR A 171 -13.93 23.45 -1.83
C TYR A 171 -14.30 22.21 -1.00
N VAL A 172 -14.07 21.03 -1.55
CA VAL A 172 -14.26 19.75 -0.89
C VAL A 172 -12.95 19.00 -0.88
N ILE A 173 -12.54 18.50 0.29
CA ILE A 173 -11.38 17.64 0.45
C ILE A 173 -11.87 16.20 0.51
N TYR A 174 -11.29 15.36 -0.33
CA TYR A 174 -11.49 13.92 -0.30
C TYR A 174 -10.39 13.27 0.53
N THR A 175 -10.70 12.99 1.78
CA THR A 175 -9.78 12.26 2.67
C THR A 175 -10.15 10.79 2.64
N GLU A 176 -9.26 9.99 2.06
CA GLU A 176 -9.39 8.54 2.16
C GLU A 176 -9.32 8.11 3.63
N LYS A 177 -10.49 7.98 4.24
CA LYS A 177 -10.63 7.38 5.56
C LYS A 177 -10.64 5.84 5.48
N PHE A 178 -10.29 5.28 4.33
CA PHE A 178 -9.98 3.85 4.28
C PHE A 178 -8.78 3.62 5.20
N LYS A 179 -9.07 3.46 6.47
CA LYS A 179 -8.14 2.80 7.36
C LYS A 179 -7.87 1.48 6.69
N LYS A 180 -6.71 1.35 6.06
CA LYS A 180 -6.15 0.05 5.80
C LYS A 180 -6.05 -0.60 7.17
N SER A 181 -7.12 -1.29 7.56
CA SER A 181 -7.21 -1.88 8.89
C SER A 181 -6.29 -3.08 8.92
N VAL A 182 -5.53 -3.16 9.97
CA VAL A 182 -4.87 -4.41 10.35
C VAL A 182 -5.97 -5.45 10.54
N LYS A 183 -5.90 -6.55 9.79
CA LYS A 183 -6.79 -7.70 10.00
C LYS A 183 -6.10 -8.63 10.98
N ILE A 184 -6.83 -9.08 12.00
CA ILE A 184 -6.33 -10.06 12.96
C ILE A 184 -7.14 -11.34 12.76
N ASN A 185 -6.45 -12.41 12.41
CA ASN A 185 -7.00 -13.74 12.28
C ASN A 185 -6.58 -14.58 13.47
N PHE A 186 -7.51 -15.39 13.99
CA PHE A 186 -7.22 -16.38 15.02
C PHE A 186 -7.50 -17.77 14.46
N THR A 187 -6.53 -18.66 14.61
CA THR A 187 -6.62 -20.06 14.17
C THR A 187 -6.37 -20.97 15.36
N ALA A 188 -7.22 -21.96 15.56
CA ALA A 188 -6.97 -23.05 16.48
C ALA A 188 -6.73 -24.33 15.67
N PHE A 189 -5.76 -25.15 16.07
CA PHE A 189 -5.44 -26.38 15.38
C PHE A 189 -5.24 -27.53 16.36
N LEU A 190 -5.51 -28.74 15.87
CA LEU A 190 -5.24 -30.00 16.53
C LEU A 190 -4.27 -30.77 15.64
N GLY A 191 -3.24 -31.36 16.22
CA GLY A 191 -2.23 -32.09 15.47
C GLY A 191 -1.84 -33.40 16.14
N GLY A 192 -1.42 -34.39 15.31
CA GLY A 192 -0.70 -35.55 15.74
C GLY A 192 0.78 -35.42 15.39
N TYR A 193 1.65 -35.71 16.33
CA TYR A 193 3.11 -35.60 16.18
C TYR A 193 3.76 -36.94 16.40
N LEU A 194 4.69 -37.29 15.54
CA LEU A 194 5.60 -38.41 15.73
C LEU A 194 6.92 -37.84 16.25
N SER A 195 7.23 -38.11 17.50
CA SER A 195 8.49 -37.66 18.10
C SER A 195 9.41 -38.87 18.32
N SER A 196 10.64 -38.77 17.84
CA SER A 196 11.72 -39.71 18.09
C SER A 196 12.89 -38.96 18.75
N PHE A 197 13.42 -39.53 19.81
CA PHE A 197 14.56 -38.93 20.50
C PHE A 197 15.72 -39.97 20.46
N ASN A 198 16.83 -39.61 19.83
CA ASN A 198 18.04 -40.44 19.80
C ASN A 198 19.17 -39.76 20.55
N MET A 199 19.69 -40.41 21.57
CA MET A 199 20.87 -39.97 22.32
C MET A 199 22.05 -40.89 22.01
N SER A 200 22.93 -40.43 21.13
CA SER A 200 24.06 -41.26 20.61
C SER A 200 25.37 -41.15 21.41
N SER A 201 25.38 -40.45 22.56
CA SER A 201 26.63 -40.19 23.31
C SER A 201 26.74 -40.81 24.70
N VAL A 202 25.83 -41.72 25.07
CA VAL A 202 25.89 -42.43 26.35
C VAL A 202 25.84 -43.92 26.08
N SER A 203 26.87 -44.67 26.49
CA SER A 203 26.91 -46.14 26.46
C SER A 203 26.31 -46.65 27.79
N PRO A 204 25.32 -47.55 27.81
CA PRO A 204 24.82 -48.36 26.70
C PRO A 204 23.78 -47.66 25.79
N GLU A 205 23.61 -48.19 24.59
CA GLU A 205 22.64 -47.70 23.59
C GLU A 205 21.25 -47.62 24.18
N THR A 206 20.71 -46.39 24.25
CA THR A 206 19.34 -46.16 24.68
C THR A 206 18.48 -46.14 23.42
N GLU A 207 17.68 -47.15 23.20
CA GLU A 207 16.69 -47.14 22.14
C GLU A 207 15.60 -46.16 22.46
N ALA A 208 15.38 -45.23 21.55
CA ALA A 208 14.29 -44.25 21.66
C ALA A 208 13.03 -44.86 21.04
N SER A 209 11.98 -44.92 21.83
CA SER A 209 10.65 -45.25 21.28
C SER A 209 10.09 -44.01 20.58
N SER A 210 9.52 -44.24 19.39
CA SER A 210 8.75 -43.18 18.70
C SER A 210 7.29 -43.31 19.15
N ASP A 211 6.82 -42.30 19.88
CA ASP A 211 5.43 -42.26 20.30
C ASP A 211 4.61 -41.25 19.49
N LEU A 212 3.39 -41.65 19.17
CA LEU A 212 2.40 -40.78 18.59
C LEU A 212 1.79 -39.93 19.72
N THR A 213 2.05 -38.64 19.66
CA THR A 213 1.50 -37.67 20.62
C THR A 213 0.49 -36.74 19.95
N PHE A 214 -0.48 -36.30 20.70
CA PHE A 214 -1.46 -35.32 20.24
C PHE A 214 -1.18 -33.95 20.88
N GLY A 215 -1.31 -32.92 20.07
CA GLY A 215 -1.13 -31.56 20.50
C GLY A 215 -2.28 -30.65 20.08
N ILE A 216 -2.40 -29.58 20.81
CA ILE A 216 -3.36 -28.48 20.53
C ILE A 216 -2.59 -27.18 20.47
N GLY A 217 -2.92 -26.35 19.49
CA GLY A 217 -2.29 -25.04 19.36
C GLY A 217 -3.27 -23.97 18.94
N ALA A 218 -2.82 -22.74 19.13
CA ALA A 218 -3.51 -21.53 18.67
C ALA A 218 -2.51 -20.58 18.05
N GLU A 219 -2.96 -19.90 17.01
CA GLU A 219 -2.20 -18.90 16.25
C GLU A 219 -2.99 -17.62 16.15
N ALA A 220 -2.31 -16.50 16.30
CA ALA A 220 -2.82 -15.16 15.99
C ALA A 220 -1.96 -14.56 14.87
N GLU A 221 -2.59 -14.25 13.75
CA GLU A 221 -1.95 -13.58 12.62
C GLU A 221 -2.45 -12.14 12.51
N MET A 222 -1.53 -11.21 12.44
CA MET A 222 -1.76 -9.79 12.17
C MET A 222 -1.34 -9.50 10.74
N LEU A 223 -2.32 -9.30 9.85
CA LEU A 223 -2.08 -8.93 8.46
C LEU A 223 -1.97 -7.41 8.34
N PHE A 224 -0.83 -6.93 7.86
CA PHE A 224 -0.61 -5.50 7.67
C PHE A 224 -1.42 -4.94 6.49
N PRO A 225 -1.71 -3.63 6.51
CA PRO A 225 -2.55 -2.98 5.49
C PRO A 225 -2.08 -3.15 4.05
N SER A 226 -0.80 -3.41 3.82
CA SER A 226 -0.25 -3.67 2.48
C SER A 226 -0.59 -5.05 1.93
N GLU A 227 -1.10 -5.96 2.78
CA GLU A 227 -1.33 -7.40 2.52
C GLU A 227 -0.07 -8.16 2.02
N LYS A 228 1.09 -7.47 1.99
CA LYS A 228 2.38 -8.07 1.61
C LYS A 228 3.14 -8.65 2.79
N TRP A 229 2.77 -8.27 4.01
CA TRP A 229 3.43 -8.68 5.24
C TRP A 229 2.40 -9.06 6.29
N SER A 230 2.67 -10.15 6.97
CA SER A 230 1.95 -10.53 8.19
C SER A 230 2.94 -10.84 9.30
N LEU A 231 2.49 -10.65 10.53
CA LEU A 231 3.17 -11.11 11.74
C LEU A 231 2.27 -12.14 12.40
N PHE A 232 2.80 -13.32 12.69
CA PHE A 232 2.05 -14.33 13.41
C PHE A 232 2.79 -14.77 14.67
N VAL A 233 2.02 -15.15 15.68
CA VAL A 233 2.50 -15.76 16.92
C VAL A 233 1.68 -17.03 17.12
N SER A 234 2.36 -18.14 17.27
CA SER A 234 1.74 -19.43 17.56
C SER A 234 2.21 -19.97 18.91
N VAL A 235 1.30 -20.63 19.62
CA VAL A 235 1.57 -21.37 20.83
C VAL A 235 0.97 -22.76 20.65
N ASP A 236 1.78 -23.78 20.85
CA ASP A 236 1.34 -25.16 20.80
C ASP A 236 1.74 -25.90 22.07
N TYR A 237 0.87 -26.78 22.50
CA TYR A 237 1.08 -27.69 23.63
C TYR A 237 1.02 -29.12 23.16
N ASN A 238 2.12 -29.85 23.38
CA ASN A 238 2.25 -31.25 23.06
C ASN A 238 2.53 -32.01 24.35
N TYR A 239 1.80 -33.09 24.60
CA TYR A 239 2.08 -33.96 25.70
C TYR A 239 2.98 -35.10 25.20
N LEU A 240 4.21 -35.17 25.73
CA LEU A 240 5.17 -36.23 25.43
C LEU A 240 5.30 -37.12 26.65
N ASN A 241 4.97 -38.39 26.51
CA ASN A 241 5.24 -39.44 27.51
C ASN A 241 6.36 -40.33 26.98
N THR A 242 7.57 -40.20 27.50
CA THR A 242 8.72 -40.99 27.06
C THR A 242 9.21 -41.82 28.23
N GLU A 243 9.15 -43.14 28.12
CA GLU A 243 9.80 -44.05 29.06
C GLU A 243 11.23 -44.31 28.59
N ILE A 244 12.20 -43.98 29.44
CA ILE A 244 13.61 -44.27 29.20
C ILE A 244 13.95 -45.53 29.99
N THR A 245 14.14 -46.66 29.31
CA THR A 245 14.59 -47.91 29.93
C THR A 245 16.12 -47.99 29.77
N ALA A 246 16.85 -47.84 30.87
CA ALA A 246 18.29 -48.08 30.88
C ALA A 246 18.57 -49.51 31.41
N GLU A 247 18.97 -50.44 30.54
CA GLU A 247 19.48 -51.72 30.98
C GLU A 247 20.93 -51.56 31.48
N GLY A 248 21.08 -51.51 32.78
CA GLY A 248 22.38 -51.60 33.45
C GLY A 248 22.84 -53.05 33.60
N GLN A 249 23.84 -53.49 32.86
CA GLN A 249 24.55 -54.75 33.18
C GLN A 249 25.32 -54.56 34.48
N LEU A 250 24.82 -55.15 35.56
CA LEU A 250 25.58 -55.37 36.74
C LEU A 250 26.61 -56.49 36.48
N SER A 251 27.86 -56.13 36.21
CA SER A 251 28.96 -57.08 36.21
C SER A 251 29.19 -57.61 37.63
N GLN A 252 28.88 -58.87 37.88
CA GLN A 252 29.27 -59.57 39.10
C GLN A 252 30.80 -59.64 39.19
N LEU A 253 31.38 -58.86 40.06
CA LEU A 253 32.73 -59.07 40.55
C LEU A 253 32.77 -60.30 41.43
N ASN A 254 33.10 -61.46 40.89
CA ASN A 254 33.50 -62.59 41.70
C ASN A 254 34.89 -62.36 42.26
N LYS A 255 34.98 -62.25 43.58
CA LYS A 255 36.23 -62.39 44.35
C LYS A 255 36.60 -63.85 44.51
N THR A 256 37.77 -64.23 44.09
CA THR A 256 38.58 -65.32 44.64
C THR A 256 39.77 -64.72 45.38
#